data_d27592791489c32aa59ee289e4bb55df
#
_entry.id   d27592791489c32aa59ee289e4bb55df
#
_cell.length_a   1.000
_cell.length_b   1.000
_cell.length_c   1.000
_cell.angle_alpha   90.00
_cell.angle_beta   90.00
_cell.angle_gamma   90.00
#
_symmetry.space_group_name_H-M   'P 1'
#
loop_
_entity.id
_entity.type
_entity.pdbx_description
1 polymer ?
#
loop_
_entity_poly.entity_id
_entity_poly.type
_entity_poly.pdbx_seq_one_letter_code
_entity_poly.pdbx_strand_id
1 'polypeptide(L)'
;MKFEELNLKDLILITPQVFADNRGFFLETYNREVFKKGGIDVEFIQDNHSCSSAGVIRGLHFQLAPYTQGKLIRATQGSILDVVVDLRKHSSTYKGVAKVLLDSKDKKMLYVPEGFAHGFVSLESCEVQYKCTNLYNKSAESGIRWDDPELNIDWEIKNP
;
A
#
# COMPACT_ATOMS: atom_id res chain seq x y z
N MET A 1 -0.67 -2.96 18.20
CA MET A 1 -0.33 -2.34 16.91
C MET A 1 0.22 -0.94 17.16
N LYS A 2 1.22 -0.51 16.37
CA LYS A 2 1.74 0.88 16.35
C LYS A 2 1.36 1.49 15.00
N PHE A 3 0.87 2.73 15.01
CA PHE A 3 0.53 3.52 13.83
C PHE A 3 1.48 4.70 13.75
N GLU A 4 2.05 4.95 12.58
CA GLU A 4 3.05 5.99 12.36
C GLU A 4 2.78 6.69 11.03
N GLU A 5 2.43 7.98 11.10
CA GLU A 5 2.28 8.81 9.90
C GLU A 5 3.66 9.04 9.27
N LEU A 6 3.75 8.82 7.97
CA LEU A 6 4.99 8.98 7.20
C LEU A 6 5.11 10.42 6.66
N ASN A 7 6.05 10.62 5.73
CA ASN A 7 6.34 11.92 5.13
C ASN A 7 5.27 12.47 4.17
N LEU A 8 4.30 11.67 3.79
CA LEU A 8 3.11 12.13 3.05
C LEU A 8 1.91 12.16 3.99
N LYS A 9 1.13 13.20 3.89
CA LYS A 9 -0.02 13.44 4.78
C LYS A 9 -1.02 12.27 4.72
N ASP A 10 -1.42 11.77 5.88
CA ASP A 10 -2.35 10.66 6.11
C ASP A 10 -1.86 9.28 5.63
N LEU A 11 -0.62 9.17 5.12
CA LEU A 11 0.01 7.90 4.80
C LEU A 11 0.52 7.25 6.08
N ILE A 12 0.01 6.07 6.45
CA ILE A 12 0.27 5.47 7.76
C ILE A 12 0.93 4.11 7.61
N LEU A 13 2.11 3.97 8.22
CA LEU A 13 2.78 2.68 8.40
C LEU A 13 2.26 2.03 9.69
N ILE A 14 1.82 0.77 9.57
CA ILE A 14 1.29 0.00 10.70
C ILE A 14 2.25 -1.15 11.02
N THR A 15 2.72 -1.18 12.27
CA THR A 15 3.50 -2.29 12.81
C THR A 15 2.58 -3.14 13.69
N PRO A 16 2.23 -4.37 13.26
CA PRO A 16 1.37 -5.24 14.03
C PRO A 16 2.07 -5.78 15.27
N GLN A 17 1.29 -6.22 16.25
CA GLN A 17 1.82 -7.03 17.32
C GLN A 17 1.83 -8.49 16.86
N VAL A 18 3.00 -9.11 16.88
CA VAL A 18 3.21 -10.52 16.52
C VAL A 18 3.39 -11.32 17.79
N PHE A 19 2.63 -12.40 17.92
CA PHE A 19 2.75 -13.39 19.00
C PHE A 19 3.38 -14.65 18.40
N ALA A 20 4.64 -14.88 18.73
CA ALA A 20 5.41 -16.04 18.23
C ALA A 20 5.68 -17.05 19.33
N ASP A 21 5.59 -18.36 19.01
CA ASP A 21 5.96 -19.47 19.85
C ASP A 21 6.58 -20.62 19.01
N ASN A 22 6.80 -21.79 19.61
CA ASN A 22 7.40 -22.96 18.94
C ASN A 22 6.52 -23.57 17.83
N ARG A 23 5.26 -23.16 17.68
CA ARG A 23 4.34 -23.58 16.62
C ARG A 23 4.32 -22.61 15.44
N GLY A 24 4.89 -21.41 15.57
CA GLY A 24 4.86 -20.36 14.57
C GLY A 24 4.46 -19.01 15.16
N PHE A 25 3.58 -18.28 14.48
CA PHE A 25 3.13 -16.97 14.95
C PHE A 25 1.64 -16.77 14.73
N PHE A 26 1.08 -15.86 15.53
CA PHE A 26 -0.25 -15.30 15.35
C PHE A 26 -0.15 -13.78 15.35
N LEU A 27 -0.94 -13.12 14.51
CA LEU A 27 -1.15 -11.68 14.57
C LEU A 27 -2.56 -11.32 14.09
N GLU A 28 -3.11 -10.27 14.66
CA GLU A 28 -4.28 -9.60 14.12
C GLU A 28 -3.81 -8.62 13.04
N THR A 29 -4.30 -8.78 11.81
CA THR A 29 -3.89 -7.91 10.69
C THR A 29 -4.83 -6.73 10.49
N TYR A 30 -6.07 -6.85 10.92
CA TYR A 30 -7.06 -5.79 10.89
C TYR A 30 -8.09 -5.97 12.00
N ASN A 31 -8.40 -4.87 12.66
CA ASN A 31 -9.48 -4.75 13.61
C ASN A 31 -10.02 -3.32 13.53
N ARG A 32 -11.29 -3.18 13.17
CA ARG A 32 -11.92 -1.87 12.93
C ARG A 32 -11.71 -0.88 14.08
N GLU A 33 -11.94 -1.33 15.32
CA GLU A 33 -11.84 -0.47 16.51
C GLU A 33 -10.40 -0.04 16.81
N VAL A 34 -9.43 -0.94 16.56
CA VAL A 34 -8.01 -0.66 16.73
C VAL A 34 -7.53 0.33 15.66
N PHE A 35 -7.95 0.14 14.41
CA PHE A 35 -7.59 1.03 13.29
C PHE A 35 -8.21 2.42 13.47
N LYS A 36 -9.48 2.49 13.89
CA LYS A 36 -10.14 3.77 14.20
C LYS A 36 -9.39 4.55 15.29
N LYS A 37 -8.98 3.90 16.37
CA LYS A 37 -8.14 4.50 17.42
C LYS A 37 -6.76 4.93 16.89
N GLY A 38 -6.24 4.25 15.88
CA GLY A 38 -4.99 4.55 15.18
C GLY A 38 -5.11 5.65 14.11
N GLY A 39 -6.30 6.28 13.96
CA GLY A 39 -6.53 7.36 12.99
C GLY A 39 -7.07 6.90 11.63
N ILE A 40 -7.35 5.60 11.46
CA ILE A 40 -7.90 5.03 10.22
C ILE A 40 -9.36 4.64 10.46
N ASP A 41 -10.28 5.59 10.26
CA ASP A 41 -11.74 5.38 10.43
C ASP A 41 -12.42 5.20 9.07
N VAL A 42 -12.10 4.09 8.41
CA VAL A 42 -12.66 3.71 7.11
C VAL A 42 -13.24 2.30 7.17
N GLU A 43 -14.12 1.98 6.23
CA GLU A 43 -14.62 0.62 6.02
C GLU A 43 -13.90 -0.01 4.83
N PHE A 44 -13.39 -1.23 5.00
CA PHE A 44 -12.83 -2.01 3.90
C PHE A 44 -13.87 -3.04 3.43
N ILE A 45 -14.18 -3.01 2.13
CA ILE A 45 -15.27 -3.80 1.55
C ILE A 45 -14.82 -4.76 0.46
N GLN A 46 -13.53 -4.76 0.09
CA GLN A 46 -12.96 -5.67 -0.90
C GLN A 46 -11.57 -6.12 -0.45
N ASP A 47 -11.29 -7.41 -0.58
CA ASP A 47 -9.98 -8.02 -0.39
C ASP A 47 -9.41 -8.51 -1.71
N ASN A 48 -8.11 -8.31 -1.91
CA ASN A 48 -7.37 -8.77 -3.08
C ASN A 48 -6.10 -9.49 -2.65
N HIS A 49 -5.69 -10.47 -3.47
CA HIS A 49 -4.45 -11.20 -3.30
C HIS A 49 -3.77 -11.35 -4.66
N SER A 50 -2.50 -11.04 -4.74
CA SER A 50 -1.69 -11.17 -5.96
C SER A 50 -0.36 -11.84 -5.69
N CYS A 51 0.15 -12.55 -6.69
CA CYS A 51 1.48 -13.12 -6.71
C CYS A 51 2.28 -12.49 -7.85
N SER A 52 3.56 -12.23 -7.64
CA SER A 52 4.46 -11.64 -8.64
C SER A 52 5.86 -12.25 -8.55
N SER A 53 6.49 -12.47 -9.69
CA SER A 53 7.90 -12.80 -9.75
C SER A 53 8.77 -11.60 -9.41
N ALA A 54 10.04 -11.82 -9.06
CA ALA A 54 11.00 -10.74 -8.83
C ALA A 54 11.11 -9.79 -10.04
N GLY A 55 11.24 -8.50 -9.78
CA GLY A 55 11.40 -7.45 -10.79
C GLY A 55 10.09 -6.97 -11.44
N VAL A 56 8.94 -7.56 -11.11
CA VAL A 56 7.65 -7.11 -11.65
C VAL A 56 7.21 -5.81 -10.99
N ILE A 57 6.92 -4.79 -11.80
CA ILE A 57 6.24 -3.56 -11.37
C ILE A 57 4.74 -3.70 -11.62
N ARG A 58 3.93 -3.37 -10.63
CA ARG A 58 2.48 -3.18 -10.75
C ARG A 58 2.13 -1.77 -10.31
N GLY A 59 1.65 -0.95 -11.21
CA GLY A 59 1.29 0.43 -10.89
C GLY A 59 1.67 1.44 -11.97
N LEU A 60 1.53 2.70 -11.67
CA LEU A 60 0.82 3.27 -10.53
C LEU A 60 -0.67 3.35 -10.85
N HIS A 61 -1.52 2.79 -10.01
CA HIS A 61 -2.95 2.69 -10.25
C HIS A 61 -3.77 3.47 -9.22
N PHE A 62 -4.87 4.03 -9.65
CA PHE A 62 -5.90 4.66 -8.81
C PHE A 62 -7.26 4.60 -9.49
N GLN A 63 -8.31 4.91 -8.77
CA GLN A 63 -9.65 5.10 -9.35
C GLN A 63 -10.11 6.54 -9.21
N LEU A 64 -10.80 7.04 -10.22
CA LEU A 64 -11.40 8.37 -10.22
C LEU A 64 -12.66 8.41 -9.35
N ALA A 65 -12.96 9.59 -8.79
CA ALA A 65 -14.20 9.79 -8.05
C ALA A 65 -15.44 9.47 -8.91
N PRO A 66 -16.50 8.90 -8.34
CA PRO A 66 -16.72 8.63 -6.91
C PRO A 66 -16.20 7.27 -6.43
N TYR A 67 -15.40 6.57 -7.22
CA TYR A 67 -14.93 5.19 -6.95
C TYR A 67 -13.51 5.14 -6.35
N THR A 68 -13.03 6.24 -5.78
CA THR A 68 -11.71 6.30 -5.12
C THR A 68 -11.54 5.19 -4.09
N GLN A 69 -10.34 4.64 -3.99
CA GLN A 69 -10.02 3.55 -3.08
C GLN A 69 -8.87 3.92 -2.15
N GLY A 70 -9.12 3.89 -0.85
CA GLY A 70 -8.07 3.72 0.15
C GLY A 70 -7.66 2.25 0.21
N LYS A 71 -6.41 1.97 0.51
CA LYS A 71 -5.85 0.61 0.51
C LYS A 71 -5.08 0.32 1.78
N LEU A 72 -5.20 -0.91 2.29
CA LEU A 72 -4.35 -1.45 3.34
C LEU A 72 -3.55 -2.61 2.77
N ILE A 73 -2.25 -2.44 2.60
CA ILE A 73 -1.37 -3.33 1.86
C ILE A 73 -0.40 -4.04 2.80
N ARG A 74 -0.10 -5.31 2.53
CA ARG A 74 0.96 -6.08 3.20
C ARG A 74 1.55 -7.13 2.28
N ALA A 75 2.84 -7.42 2.41
CA ALA A 75 3.45 -8.61 1.85
C ALA A 75 3.18 -9.81 2.78
N THR A 76 2.65 -10.91 2.24
CA THR A 76 2.44 -12.16 2.97
C THR A 76 3.55 -13.18 2.71
N GLN A 77 4.24 -13.02 1.57
CA GLN A 77 5.45 -13.75 1.20
C GLN A 77 6.39 -12.79 0.47
N GLY A 78 7.71 -12.94 0.68
CA GLY A 78 8.73 -12.12 0.05
C GLY A 78 8.70 -10.67 0.50
N SER A 79 9.19 -9.78 -0.36
CA SER A 79 9.31 -8.35 -0.10
C SER A 79 9.00 -7.51 -1.34
N ILE A 80 8.45 -6.33 -1.11
CA ILE A 80 8.13 -5.33 -2.14
C ILE A 80 8.64 -3.96 -1.72
N LEU A 81 9.04 -3.14 -2.70
CA LEU A 81 9.14 -1.71 -2.51
C LEU A 81 7.80 -1.11 -2.96
N ASP A 82 6.99 -0.72 -1.98
CA ASP A 82 5.70 -0.07 -2.19
C ASP A 82 5.90 1.41 -2.49
N VAL A 83 5.24 1.92 -3.52
CA VAL A 83 5.41 3.30 -4.00
C VAL A 83 4.06 3.97 -4.10
N VAL A 84 3.95 5.14 -3.49
CA VAL A 84 2.73 5.95 -3.48
C VAL A 84 3.02 7.38 -3.89
N VAL A 85 2.05 8.00 -4.58
CA VAL A 85 2.10 9.40 -5.01
C VAL A 85 0.83 10.11 -4.55
N ASP A 86 0.95 11.21 -3.82
CA ASP A 86 -0.20 12.00 -3.39
C ASP A 86 -0.74 12.83 -4.57
N LEU A 87 -1.93 12.48 -5.07
CA LEU A 87 -2.59 13.19 -6.18
C LEU A 87 -3.64 14.19 -5.72
N ARG A 88 -3.81 14.40 -4.42
CA ARG A 88 -4.81 15.30 -3.83
C ARG A 88 -4.34 16.75 -3.98
N LYS A 89 -4.93 17.49 -4.91
CA LYS A 89 -4.50 18.86 -5.29
C LYS A 89 -4.46 19.87 -4.13
N HIS A 90 -5.23 19.63 -3.08
CA HIS A 90 -5.28 20.50 -1.88
C HIS A 90 -4.44 19.97 -0.72
N SER A 91 -3.73 18.87 -0.89
CA SER A 91 -2.82 18.33 0.11
C SER A 91 -1.53 19.14 0.17
N SER A 92 -0.99 19.29 1.39
CA SER A 92 0.34 19.89 1.60
C SER A 92 1.48 19.06 1.00
N THR A 93 1.20 17.78 0.68
CA THR A 93 2.16 16.84 0.07
C THR A 93 1.81 16.48 -1.38
N TYR A 94 1.00 17.32 -2.06
CA TYR A 94 0.63 17.09 -3.47
C TYR A 94 1.84 16.85 -4.37
N LYS A 95 1.78 15.83 -5.22
CA LYS A 95 2.86 15.28 -6.06
C LYS A 95 4.04 14.69 -5.26
N GLY A 96 3.98 14.64 -3.95
CA GLY A 96 4.97 13.96 -3.14
C GLY A 96 4.97 12.45 -3.42
N VAL A 97 6.16 11.86 -3.40
CA VAL A 97 6.38 10.42 -3.58
C VAL A 97 6.92 9.84 -2.27
N ALA A 98 6.39 8.70 -1.86
CA ALA A 98 6.95 7.90 -0.78
C ALA A 98 7.23 6.48 -1.25
N LYS A 99 8.33 5.91 -0.76
CA LYS A 99 8.72 4.52 -0.98
C LYS A 99 8.80 3.82 0.37
N VAL A 100 8.18 2.66 0.49
CA VAL A 100 8.10 1.91 1.74
C VAL A 100 8.43 0.44 1.49
N LEU A 101 9.45 -0.07 2.15
CA LEU A 101 9.73 -1.51 2.13
C LEU A 101 8.67 -2.25 2.96
N LEU A 102 7.96 -3.18 2.34
CA LEU A 102 7.06 -4.11 3.01
C LEU A 102 7.60 -5.53 2.84
N ASP A 103 7.84 -6.19 3.95
CA ASP A 103 8.47 -7.51 4.03
C ASP A 103 7.60 -8.47 4.84
N SER A 104 7.46 -9.69 4.36
CA SER A 104 6.69 -10.74 5.05
C SER A 104 7.28 -11.15 6.41
N LYS A 105 8.55 -10.84 6.68
CA LYS A 105 9.20 -11.10 7.97
C LYS A 105 8.82 -10.06 9.01
N ASP A 106 8.89 -8.77 8.64
CA ASP A 106 8.52 -7.64 9.49
C ASP A 106 7.01 -7.52 9.69
N LYS A 107 6.24 -8.05 8.74
CA LYS A 107 4.76 -8.07 8.77
C LYS A 107 4.11 -6.68 8.86
N LYS A 108 4.87 -5.63 8.53
CA LYS A 108 4.33 -4.27 8.47
C LYS A 108 3.28 -4.15 7.38
N MET A 109 2.40 -3.19 7.55
CA MET A 109 1.33 -2.86 6.61
C MET A 109 1.37 -1.37 6.30
N LEU A 110 0.94 -1.00 5.10
CA LEU A 110 0.82 0.40 4.68
C LEU A 110 -0.65 0.73 4.43
N TYR A 111 -1.16 1.74 5.11
CA TYR A 111 -2.43 2.35 4.76
C TYR A 111 -2.19 3.53 3.82
N VAL A 112 -2.70 3.43 2.62
CA VAL A 112 -2.69 4.47 1.58
C VAL A 112 -4.09 5.05 1.49
N PRO A 113 -4.30 6.35 1.78
CA PRO A 113 -5.62 6.97 1.71
C PRO A 113 -6.15 7.07 0.28
N GLU A 114 -7.42 7.43 0.15
CA GLU A 114 -8.01 7.80 -1.13
C GLU A 114 -7.30 9.02 -1.74
N GLY A 115 -7.24 9.05 -3.07
CA GLY A 115 -6.60 10.13 -3.81
C GLY A 115 -5.09 9.99 -3.98
N PHE A 116 -4.54 8.82 -3.64
CA PHE A 116 -3.17 8.46 -4.00
C PHE A 116 -3.14 7.55 -5.23
N ALA A 117 -2.10 7.70 -6.06
CA ALA A 117 -1.68 6.63 -6.97
C ALA A 117 -0.78 5.65 -6.19
N HIS A 118 -0.93 4.35 -6.45
CA HIS A 118 -0.25 3.29 -5.74
C HIS A 118 0.31 2.25 -6.71
N GLY A 119 1.49 1.79 -6.42
CA GLY A 119 2.15 0.68 -7.10
C GLY A 119 3.23 0.06 -6.24
N PHE A 120 3.82 -1.02 -6.73
CA PHE A 120 4.97 -1.64 -6.09
C PHE A 120 5.87 -2.33 -7.10
N VAL A 121 7.11 -2.56 -6.72
CA VAL A 121 8.01 -3.49 -7.39
C VAL A 121 8.30 -4.67 -6.46
N SER A 122 8.28 -5.87 -7.03
CA SER A 122 8.66 -7.11 -6.35
C SER A 122 10.17 -7.22 -6.27
N LEU A 123 10.74 -7.14 -5.06
CA LEU A 123 12.20 -7.28 -4.86
C LEU A 123 12.65 -8.74 -4.97
N GLU A 124 11.74 -9.66 -4.69
CA GLU A 124 11.84 -11.11 -4.87
C GLU A 124 10.46 -11.67 -5.24
N SER A 125 10.32 -12.96 -5.49
CA SER A 125 8.99 -13.57 -5.66
C SER A 125 8.16 -13.32 -4.41
N CYS A 126 6.99 -12.70 -4.59
CA CYS A 126 6.19 -12.20 -3.48
C CYS A 126 4.70 -12.48 -3.64
N GLU A 127 4.02 -12.52 -2.50
CA GLU A 127 2.57 -12.47 -2.41
C GLU A 127 2.13 -11.24 -1.62
N VAL A 128 1.17 -10.50 -2.17
CA VAL A 128 0.67 -9.24 -1.61
C VAL A 128 -0.83 -9.35 -1.42
N GLN A 129 -1.27 -9.06 -0.21
CA GLN A 129 -2.69 -8.91 0.12
C GLN A 129 -3.00 -7.44 0.39
N TYR A 130 -4.17 -6.99 -0.08
CA TYR A 130 -4.62 -5.63 0.24
C TYR A 130 -6.14 -5.53 0.30
N LYS A 131 -6.61 -4.73 1.26
CA LYS A 131 -8.02 -4.35 1.43
C LYS A 131 -8.26 -3.01 0.75
N CYS A 132 -9.46 -2.83 0.21
CA CYS A 132 -9.89 -1.58 -0.42
C CYS A 132 -11.16 -1.02 0.23
N THR A 133 -11.25 0.31 0.32
CA THR A 133 -12.42 1.01 0.88
C THR A 133 -13.59 1.10 -0.09
N ASN A 134 -13.37 0.81 -1.38
CA ASN A 134 -14.41 0.79 -2.41
C ASN A 134 -14.23 -0.40 -3.34
N LEU A 135 -15.28 -0.76 -4.08
CA LEU A 135 -15.22 -1.83 -5.07
C LEU A 135 -14.42 -1.41 -6.31
N TYR A 136 -13.80 -2.39 -6.96
CA TYR A 136 -13.18 -2.15 -8.25
C TYR A 136 -14.21 -1.73 -9.30
N ASN A 137 -13.91 -0.65 -10.00
CA ASN A 137 -14.71 -0.14 -11.11
C ASN A 137 -13.83 0.12 -12.33
N LYS A 138 -13.97 -0.72 -13.35
CA LYS A 138 -13.17 -0.64 -14.57
C LYS A 138 -13.29 0.71 -15.29
N SER A 139 -14.46 1.35 -15.27
CA SER A 139 -14.67 2.63 -15.94
C SER A 139 -14.01 3.83 -15.22
N ALA A 140 -13.69 3.65 -13.95
CA ALA A 140 -13.01 4.65 -13.12
C ALA A 140 -11.50 4.37 -12.96
N GLU A 141 -11.02 3.24 -13.45
CA GLU A 141 -9.61 2.88 -13.38
C GLU A 141 -8.75 3.89 -14.17
N SER A 142 -7.68 4.34 -13.55
CA SER A 142 -6.71 5.23 -14.13
C SER A 142 -5.31 4.90 -13.59
N GLY A 143 -4.29 5.48 -14.20
CA GLY A 143 -2.92 5.23 -13.79
C GLY A 143 -1.95 6.30 -14.25
N ILE A 144 -0.76 6.23 -13.68
CA ILE A 144 0.41 6.99 -14.10
C ILE A 144 1.47 5.97 -14.52
N ARG A 145 2.21 6.25 -15.56
CA ARG A 145 3.31 5.39 -15.99
C ARG A 145 4.35 5.27 -14.89
N TRP A 146 4.87 4.07 -14.71
CA TRP A 146 5.92 3.79 -13.73
C TRP A 146 7.22 4.60 -13.99
N ASP A 147 7.47 4.95 -15.26
CA ASP A 147 8.62 5.72 -15.75
C ASP A 147 8.26 7.19 -16.06
N ASP A 148 7.23 7.74 -15.43
CA ASP A 148 6.83 9.12 -15.61
C ASP A 148 7.98 10.08 -15.27
N PRO A 149 8.43 10.93 -16.26
CA PRO A 149 9.62 11.77 -16.08
C PRO A 149 9.41 12.92 -15.07
N GLU A 150 8.18 13.34 -14.80
CA GLU A 150 7.92 14.38 -13.79
C GLU A 150 8.06 13.80 -12.37
N LEU A 151 7.68 12.54 -12.18
CA LEU A 151 7.79 11.87 -10.90
C LEU A 151 9.20 11.32 -10.67
N ASN A 152 9.90 10.91 -11.74
CA ASN A 152 11.26 10.39 -11.71
C ASN A 152 11.50 9.38 -10.58
N ILE A 153 10.62 8.39 -10.49
CA ILE A 153 10.65 7.40 -9.40
C ILE A 153 11.81 6.43 -9.61
N ASP A 154 12.71 6.40 -8.66
CA ASP A 154 13.72 5.35 -8.57
C ASP A 154 13.10 4.10 -7.93
N TRP A 155 12.89 3.06 -8.72
CA TRP A 155 12.32 1.78 -8.28
C TRP A 155 13.33 0.85 -7.63
N GLU A 156 14.60 1.27 -7.51
CA GLU A 156 15.68 0.51 -6.85
C GLU A 156 15.97 -0.86 -7.48
N ILE A 157 15.55 -1.06 -8.72
CA ILE A 157 15.85 -2.27 -9.51
C ILE A 157 16.53 -1.92 -10.82
N LYS A 158 17.33 -2.86 -11.34
CA LYS A 158 17.94 -2.75 -12.66
C LYS A 158 16.98 -3.33 -13.70
N ASN A 159 16.67 -2.57 -14.73
CA ASN A 159 15.79 -2.97 -15.85
C ASN A 159 14.38 -3.39 -15.39
N PRO A 160 13.55 -2.47 -14.95
CA PRO A 160 12.15 -2.72 -14.62
C PRO A 160 11.31 -3.08 -15.83
#